data_ed7d4a92b81b2705a0b457bcd1e7663c
#
_entry.id   ed7d4a92b81b2705a0b457bcd1e7663c
#
_cell.length_a   1.000
_cell.length_b   1.000
_cell.length_c   1.000
_cell.angle_alpha   90.00
_cell.angle_beta   90.00
_cell.angle_gamma   90.00
#
_symmetry.space_group_name_H-M   'P 1'
#
loop_
_entity.id
_entity.type
_entity.pdbx_description
1 polymer ?
#
loop_
_entity_poly.entity_id
_entity_poly.type
_entity_poly.pdbx_seq_one_letter_code
_entity_poly.pdbx_strand_id
1 'polypeptide(L)'
;MAVNKRLVENANGVLEKNAVIYPRTGNIMAMYPLAEEVTKAENGMLLGVNYAKGVIEYPTTKSDAVMILDSAEKEYYSNVVGLDQHYLAPDHGYMPRLGKLEVNDRFTTSTVAYATSDFSDVDAIAKAVEAGTAVYGKPCETAGYKGCIELTKVAPTTKVGLKVVKVTTIPNGDAAIKFAVIKAD
;
A
#
# COMPACT_ATOMS: atom_id res chain seq x y z
N MET A 1 -5.97 -4.33 24.13
CA MET A 1 -5.34 -3.52 23.06
C MET A 1 -5.83 -4.03 21.72
N ALA A 2 -6.20 -3.17 20.80
CA ALA A 2 -6.52 -3.57 19.45
C ALA A 2 -5.24 -4.13 18.79
N VAL A 3 -5.33 -5.33 18.24
CA VAL A 3 -4.21 -5.97 17.53
C VAL A 3 -4.49 -5.75 16.05
N ASN A 4 -3.53 -5.15 15.32
CA ASN A 4 -3.63 -5.08 13.88
C ASN A 4 -3.29 -6.44 13.28
N LYS A 5 -3.99 -6.79 12.20
CA LYS A 5 -3.71 -7.96 11.37
C LYS A 5 -3.48 -7.54 9.93
N ARG A 6 -2.68 -8.29 9.23
CA ARG A 6 -2.55 -8.17 7.79
C ARG A 6 -3.70 -8.91 7.11
N LEU A 7 -4.18 -8.39 5.96
CA LEU A 7 -5.24 -9.04 5.18
C LEU A 7 -4.81 -10.44 4.72
N VAL A 8 -3.55 -10.57 4.30
CA VAL A 8 -2.91 -11.83 3.93
C VAL A 8 -1.63 -11.96 4.76
N GLU A 9 -1.61 -12.93 5.67
CA GLU A 9 -0.42 -13.28 6.44
C GLU A 9 0.52 -14.10 5.54
N ASN A 10 1.80 -13.98 5.65
CA ASN A 10 2.81 -14.76 4.92
C ASN A 10 2.87 -14.59 3.39
N ALA A 11 2.22 -13.60 2.82
CA ALA A 11 2.34 -13.27 1.41
C ALA A 11 2.96 -11.88 1.21
N ASN A 12 3.59 -11.68 0.05
CA ASN A 12 4.08 -10.37 -0.34
C ASN A 12 2.96 -9.50 -0.91
N GLY A 13 3.11 -8.20 -0.82
CA GLY A 13 2.13 -7.24 -1.33
C GLY A 13 2.03 -7.26 -2.84
N VAL A 14 0.82 -7.30 -3.35
CA VAL A 14 0.50 -7.23 -4.79
C VAL A 14 -0.28 -5.95 -5.07
N LEU A 15 0.00 -5.32 -6.20
CA LEU A 15 -0.71 -4.15 -6.69
C LEU A 15 -1.23 -4.41 -8.11
N GLU A 16 -2.55 -4.36 -8.30
CA GLU A 16 -3.19 -4.37 -9.60
C GLU A 16 -3.71 -2.96 -9.95
N LYS A 17 -3.23 -2.43 -11.05
CA LYS A 17 -3.58 -1.10 -11.56
C LYS A 17 -4.86 -1.18 -12.40
N ASN A 18 -6.02 -1.07 -11.77
CA ASN A 18 -7.29 -1.18 -12.47
C ASN A 18 -7.60 0.07 -13.35
N ALA A 19 -7.46 1.25 -12.77
CA ALA A 19 -7.64 2.53 -13.45
C ALA A 19 -6.87 3.62 -12.69
N VAL A 20 -5.57 3.68 -12.85
CA VAL A 20 -4.70 4.70 -12.28
C VAL A 20 -4.08 5.54 -13.39
N ILE A 21 -3.89 6.82 -13.13
CA ILE A 21 -3.47 7.77 -14.17
C ILE A 21 -1.95 7.99 -14.20
N TYR A 22 -1.24 7.82 -13.08
CA TYR A 22 0.18 8.14 -12.98
C TYR A 22 1.09 7.46 -14.02
N PRO A 23 0.82 6.22 -14.52
CA PRO A 23 1.67 5.64 -15.56
C PRO A 23 1.57 6.38 -16.91
N ARG A 24 0.44 7.06 -17.14
CA ARG A 24 0.18 7.83 -18.39
C ARG A 24 0.65 9.27 -18.31
N THR A 25 0.61 9.87 -17.13
CA THR A 25 0.99 11.27 -16.90
C THR A 25 2.46 11.44 -16.56
N GLY A 26 3.21 10.35 -16.34
CA GLY A 26 4.60 10.41 -15.91
C GLY A 26 4.78 10.80 -14.42
N ASN A 27 3.71 10.82 -13.64
CA ASN A 27 3.73 11.09 -12.20
C ASN A 27 4.31 9.89 -11.42
N ILE A 28 5.49 9.44 -11.86
CA ILE A 28 6.27 8.36 -11.26
C ILE A 28 7.58 8.95 -10.75
N MET A 29 7.90 8.63 -9.51
CA MET A 29 9.18 8.96 -8.91
C MET A 29 10.02 7.70 -8.70
N ALA A 30 11.28 7.75 -9.08
CA ALA A 30 12.25 6.66 -8.91
C ALA A 30 13.67 7.22 -8.69
N MET A 31 13.80 8.23 -7.82
CA MET A 31 15.05 8.98 -7.67
C MET A 31 15.62 8.99 -6.25
N TYR A 32 14.89 8.50 -5.29
CA TYR A 32 15.34 8.48 -3.90
C TYR A 32 15.42 7.05 -3.36
N PRO A 33 16.44 6.73 -2.55
CA PRO A 33 16.55 5.45 -1.87
C PRO A 33 15.53 5.34 -0.73
N LEU A 34 15.31 4.10 -0.27
CA LEU A 34 14.59 3.85 0.97
C LEU A 34 15.42 4.32 2.17
N ALA A 35 14.76 4.91 3.15
CA ALA A 35 15.37 5.19 4.45
C ALA A 35 15.64 3.88 5.21
N GLU A 36 16.64 3.87 6.09
CA GLU A 36 17.08 2.67 6.83
C GLU A 36 15.96 2.01 7.65
N GLU A 37 15.00 2.80 8.13
CA GLU A 37 13.85 2.28 8.89
C GLU A 37 12.83 1.52 8.03
N VAL A 38 12.88 1.65 6.70
CA VAL A 38 11.97 0.95 5.79
C VAL A 38 12.55 -0.41 5.44
N THR A 39 12.54 -1.32 6.40
CA THR A 39 13.17 -2.64 6.25
C THR A 39 12.49 -3.55 5.23
N LYS A 40 11.23 -3.27 4.89
CA LYS A 40 10.46 -4.04 3.92
C LYS A 40 9.44 -3.13 3.23
N ALA A 41 9.61 -2.91 1.93
CA ALA A 41 8.67 -2.16 1.10
C ALA A 41 8.11 -3.07 0.01
N GLU A 42 6.78 -3.25 -0.01
CA GLU A 42 6.06 -4.14 -0.92
C GLU A 42 5.14 -3.36 -1.84
N ASN A 43 4.84 -3.91 -3.01
CA ASN A 43 3.88 -3.31 -3.95
C ASN A 43 2.53 -3.04 -3.27
N GLY A 44 1.97 -1.87 -3.53
CA GLY A 44 0.73 -1.42 -2.91
C GLY A 44 0.89 -0.74 -1.55
N MET A 45 2.10 -0.67 -0.98
CA MET A 45 2.37 0.17 0.18
C MET A 45 2.24 1.65 -0.16
N LEU A 46 1.74 2.43 0.80
CA LEU A 46 1.80 3.88 0.77
C LEU A 46 3.07 4.31 1.49
N LEU A 47 3.95 5.00 0.79
CA LEU A 47 5.24 5.48 1.31
C LEU A 47 5.30 7.00 1.27
N GLY A 48 5.99 7.58 2.24
CA GLY A 48 6.23 9.01 2.35
C GLY A 48 7.49 9.42 1.61
N VAL A 49 7.46 10.58 0.99
CA VAL A 49 8.63 11.21 0.38
C VAL A 49 9.09 12.33 1.29
N ASN A 50 10.39 12.38 1.55
CA ASN A 50 11.04 13.46 2.26
C ASN A 50 12.06 14.11 1.34
N TYR A 51 11.67 15.22 0.71
CA TYR A 51 12.54 15.93 -0.23
C TYR A 51 13.77 16.54 0.42
N ALA A 52 13.64 16.99 1.68
CA ALA A 52 14.76 17.61 2.38
C ALA A 52 15.88 16.62 2.69
N LYS A 53 15.52 15.36 3.00
CA LYS A 53 16.50 14.28 3.24
C LYS A 53 16.87 13.54 1.95
N GLY A 54 16.08 13.64 0.89
CA GLY A 54 16.25 12.87 -0.35
C GLY A 54 16.02 11.36 -0.14
N VAL A 55 15.04 10.98 0.67
CA VAL A 55 14.74 9.58 0.97
C VAL A 55 13.24 9.30 0.93
N ILE A 56 12.91 8.00 0.79
CA ILE A 56 11.56 7.46 0.91
C ILE A 56 11.45 6.79 2.28
N GLU A 57 10.49 7.22 3.07
CA GLU A 57 10.28 6.80 4.46
C GLU A 57 8.86 6.24 4.66
N TYR A 58 8.56 5.67 5.82
CA TYR A 58 7.16 5.39 6.16
C TYR A 58 6.38 6.70 6.26
N PRO A 59 5.12 6.74 5.78
CA PRO A 59 4.35 7.97 5.72
C PRO A 59 4.09 8.52 7.12
N THR A 60 4.30 9.81 7.26
CA THR A 60 4.01 10.60 8.46
C THR A 60 3.22 11.85 8.09
N THR A 61 2.71 12.56 9.07
CA THR A 61 2.07 13.87 8.84
C THR A 61 3.05 14.92 8.28
N LYS A 62 4.36 14.69 8.42
CA LYS A 62 5.44 15.58 7.95
C LYS A 62 6.00 15.20 6.59
N SER A 63 5.61 14.04 6.02
CA SER A 63 6.05 13.65 4.68
C SER A 63 5.61 14.69 3.65
N ASP A 64 6.49 15.06 2.71
CA ASP A 64 6.18 16.06 1.68
C ASP A 64 5.09 15.56 0.72
N ALA A 65 5.16 14.28 0.37
CA ALA A 65 4.15 13.58 -0.41
C ALA A 65 3.94 12.16 0.11
N VAL A 66 2.78 11.56 -0.16
CA VAL A 66 2.50 10.14 0.08
C VAL A 66 2.13 9.52 -1.27
N MET A 67 2.87 8.48 -1.65
CA MET A 67 2.76 7.84 -2.96
C MET A 67 2.63 6.32 -2.80
N ILE A 68 2.08 5.65 -3.81
CA ILE A 68 1.95 4.19 -3.80
C ILE A 68 3.20 3.53 -4.40
N LEU A 69 3.70 2.49 -3.76
CA LEU A 69 4.80 1.69 -4.29
C LEU A 69 4.30 0.81 -5.44
N ASP A 70 4.88 1.02 -6.61
CA ASP A 70 4.63 0.29 -7.85
C ASP A 70 5.97 -0.07 -8.51
N SER A 71 6.77 -0.81 -7.78
CA SER A 71 8.03 -1.34 -8.30
C SER A 71 7.77 -2.63 -9.04
N ALA A 72 8.25 -2.72 -10.28
CA ALA A 72 8.24 -3.99 -11.00
C ALA A 72 9.09 -5.00 -10.23
N GLU A 73 8.55 -6.20 -10.04
CA GLU A 73 9.35 -7.32 -9.57
C GLU A 73 10.47 -7.58 -10.58
N LYS A 74 11.71 -7.55 -10.09
CA LYS A 74 12.86 -7.78 -10.95
C LYS A 74 13.22 -9.26 -10.91
N GLU A 75 12.55 -10.06 -11.70
CA GLU A 75 12.96 -11.44 -12.02
C GLU A 75 14.12 -11.43 -13.02
N TYR A 76 15.28 -10.90 -12.66
CA TYR A 76 16.38 -10.87 -13.62
C TYR A 76 17.16 -12.20 -13.70
N TYR A 77 17.05 -13.08 -12.74
CA TYR A 77 17.76 -14.37 -12.74
C TYR A 77 16.99 -15.43 -11.95
N SER A 78 16.12 -16.14 -12.61
CA SER A 78 15.42 -17.31 -12.05
C SER A 78 16.35 -18.43 -11.58
N ASN A 79 17.64 -18.33 -11.88
CA ASN A 79 18.66 -19.34 -11.57
C ASN A 79 19.53 -19.01 -10.35
N VAL A 80 19.36 -17.85 -9.73
CA VAL A 80 20.12 -17.48 -8.54
C VAL A 80 19.23 -17.64 -7.32
N VAL A 81 19.50 -18.67 -6.55
CA VAL A 81 18.84 -18.94 -5.26
C VAL A 81 18.88 -17.70 -4.39
N GLY A 82 17.73 -17.17 -4.01
CA GLY A 82 17.59 -16.02 -3.11
C GLY A 82 17.18 -14.70 -3.77
N LEU A 83 16.88 -14.68 -5.08
CA LEU A 83 16.46 -13.47 -5.80
C LEU A 83 14.94 -13.34 -6.03
N ASP A 84 14.13 -14.11 -5.32
CA ASP A 84 12.69 -13.87 -5.22
C ASP A 84 12.44 -12.62 -4.37
N GLN A 85 12.88 -11.46 -4.88
CA GLN A 85 12.72 -10.19 -4.19
C GLN A 85 11.34 -9.61 -4.47
N HIS A 86 10.36 -10.13 -3.76
CA HIS A 86 9.00 -9.60 -3.76
C HIS A 86 8.86 -8.32 -2.90
N TYR A 87 9.95 -7.81 -2.37
CA TYR A 87 10.01 -6.57 -1.60
C TYR A 87 11.34 -5.84 -1.82
N LEU A 88 11.35 -4.57 -1.48
CA LEU A 88 12.55 -3.73 -1.48
C LEU A 88 12.99 -3.44 -0.05
N ALA A 89 14.30 -3.40 0.15
CA ALA A 89 14.94 -2.98 1.38
C ALA A 89 16.12 -2.05 1.07
N PRO A 90 16.60 -1.24 2.03
CA PRO A 90 17.68 -0.27 1.79
C PRO A 90 18.96 -0.90 1.26
N ASP A 91 19.32 -2.09 1.74
CA ASP A 91 20.52 -2.85 1.37
C ASP A 91 20.44 -3.51 -0.01
N HIS A 92 19.25 -3.57 -0.63
CA HIS A 92 19.10 -4.10 -1.98
C HIS A 92 19.61 -3.14 -3.07
N GLY A 93 19.92 -1.89 -2.73
CA GLY A 93 20.51 -0.91 -3.65
C GLY A 93 19.58 -0.45 -4.78
N TYR A 94 18.30 -0.78 -4.74
CA TYR A 94 17.32 -0.37 -5.74
C TYR A 94 16.54 0.85 -5.28
N MET A 95 16.31 1.76 -6.23
CA MET A 95 15.40 2.88 -6.00
C MET A 95 13.97 2.45 -6.27
N PRO A 96 13.05 2.58 -5.29
CA PRO A 96 11.66 2.22 -5.48
C PRO A 96 11.00 3.14 -6.51
N ARG A 97 10.07 2.59 -7.28
CA ARG A 97 9.20 3.36 -8.14
C ARG A 97 7.91 3.65 -7.40
N LEU A 98 7.62 4.92 -7.23
CA LEU A 98 6.40 5.38 -6.57
C LEU A 98 5.49 6.06 -7.58
N GLY A 99 4.21 5.74 -7.54
CA GLY A 99 3.18 6.41 -8.32
C GLY A 99 2.43 7.43 -7.49
N LYS A 100 2.28 8.66 -7.99
CA LYS A 100 1.41 9.66 -7.37
C LYS A 100 -0.04 9.34 -7.72
N LEU A 101 -0.83 9.03 -6.70
CA LEU A 101 -2.27 8.78 -6.85
C LEU A 101 -3.02 10.10 -7.08
N GLU A 102 -4.09 10.03 -7.86
CA GLU A 102 -5.03 11.13 -8.08
C GLU A 102 -6.44 10.73 -7.65
N VAL A 103 -7.27 11.70 -7.32
CA VAL A 103 -8.67 11.45 -6.95
C VAL A 103 -9.39 10.75 -8.11
N ASN A 104 -10.17 9.73 -7.80
CA ASN A 104 -10.83 8.77 -8.69
C ASN A 104 -9.95 7.65 -9.27
N ASP A 105 -8.65 7.63 -9.01
CA ASP A 105 -7.85 6.43 -9.30
C ASP A 105 -8.43 5.21 -8.60
N ARG A 106 -8.30 4.05 -9.27
CA ARG A 106 -8.75 2.76 -8.73
C ARG A 106 -7.67 1.71 -8.89
N PHE A 107 -7.42 1.01 -7.81
CA PHE A 107 -6.45 -0.10 -7.78
C PHE A 107 -6.90 -1.19 -6.81
N THR A 108 -6.33 -2.36 -6.94
CA THR A 108 -6.54 -3.50 -6.04
C THR A 108 -5.22 -3.89 -5.41
N THR A 109 -5.20 -4.13 -4.10
CA THR A 109 -3.98 -4.57 -3.41
C THR A 109 -4.28 -5.52 -2.26
N SER A 110 -3.34 -6.43 -2.00
CA SER A 110 -3.32 -7.27 -0.79
C SER A 110 -2.54 -6.64 0.37
N THR A 111 -1.85 -5.51 0.13
CA THR A 111 -1.03 -4.80 1.13
C THR A 111 -1.89 -3.96 2.06
N VAL A 112 -2.74 -4.65 2.79
CA VAL A 112 -3.76 -4.06 3.66
C VAL A 112 -3.63 -4.60 5.07
N ALA A 113 -3.84 -3.74 6.06
CA ALA A 113 -3.94 -4.08 7.47
C ALA A 113 -5.28 -3.61 8.04
N TYR A 114 -5.75 -4.25 9.09
CA TYR A 114 -6.97 -3.84 9.80
C TYR A 114 -6.84 -4.10 11.29
N ALA A 115 -7.49 -3.26 12.09
CA ALA A 115 -7.57 -3.46 13.53
C ALA A 115 -8.69 -4.46 13.86
N THR A 116 -8.40 -5.43 14.74
CA THR A 116 -9.38 -6.43 15.17
C THR A 116 -10.53 -5.84 15.97
N SER A 117 -10.39 -4.62 16.48
CA SER A 117 -11.49 -3.85 17.08
C SER A 117 -12.53 -3.38 16.07
N ASP A 118 -12.13 -3.17 14.81
CA ASP A 118 -13.00 -2.67 13.75
C ASP A 118 -13.60 -3.79 12.92
N PHE A 119 -12.79 -4.81 12.63
CA PHE A 119 -13.17 -5.98 11.82
C PHE A 119 -12.55 -7.24 12.42
N SER A 120 -13.36 -8.28 12.66
CA SER A 120 -12.86 -9.57 13.19
C SER A 120 -11.95 -10.30 12.20
N ASP A 121 -12.31 -10.24 10.92
CA ASP A 121 -11.71 -10.97 9.81
C ASP A 121 -12.05 -10.33 8.46
N VAL A 122 -11.57 -10.95 7.38
CA VAL A 122 -11.81 -10.50 5.98
C VAL A 122 -13.28 -10.59 5.59
N ASP A 123 -13.99 -11.61 6.08
CA ASP A 123 -15.43 -11.79 5.80
C ASP A 123 -16.27 -10.69 6.45
N ALA A 124 -15.87 -10.24 7.64
CA ALA A 124 -16.52 -9.10 8.30
C ALA A 124 -16.33 -7.80 7.50
N ILE A 125 -15.15 -7.60 6.88
CA ILE A 125 -14.92 -6.47 5.99
C ILE A 125 -15.81 -6.57 4.75
N ALA A 126 -15.88 -7.76 4.12
CA ALA A 126 -16.70 -7.98 2.93
C ALA A 126 -18.18 -7.71 3.22
N LYS A 127 -18.72 -8.28 4.31
CA LYS A 127 -20.12 -8.06 4.75
C LYS A 127 -20.42 -6.60 5.06
N ALA A 128 -19.48 -5.86 5.68
CA ALA A 128 -19.67 -4.45 5.96
C ALA A 128 -19.77 -3.64 4.65
N VAL A 129 -18.93 -3.93 3.67
CA VAL A 129 -18.94 -3.26 2.36
C VAL A 129 -20.22 -3.60 1.59
N GLU A 130 -20.64 -4.86 1.57
CA GLU A 130 -21.89 -5.33 0.92
C GLU A 130 -23.14 -4.72 1.56
N ALA A 131 -23.12 -4.53 2.87
CA ALA A 131 -24.20 -3.84 3.60
C ALA A 131 -24.23 -2.32 3.37
N GLY A 132 -23.32 -1.78 2.55
CA GLY A 132 -23.23 -0.35 2.26
C GLY A 132 -22.51 0.48 3.34
N THR A 133 -21.91 -0.17 4.35
CA THR A 133 -21.09 0.54 5.35
C THR A 133 -19.86 1.12 4.68
N ALA A 134 -19.63 2.42 4.86
CA ALA A 134 -18.45 3.07 4.32
C ALA A 134 -17.19 2.58 5.08
N VAL A 135 -16.30 1.94 4.35
CA VAL A 135 -14.98 1.51 4.83
C VAL A 135 -13.93 2.28 4.05
N TYR A 136 -12.94 2.80 4.76
CA TYR A 136 -11.88 3.64 4.21
C TYR A 136 -10.51 3.01 4.41
N GLY A 137 -9.53 3.49 3.64
CA GLY A 137 -8.12 3.16 3.79
C GLY A 137 -7.29 4.43 4.01
N LYS A 138 -6.30 4.33 4.87
CA LYS A 138 -5.30 5.37 5.14
C LYS A 138 -3.92 4.72 5.30
N PRO A 139 -2.82 5.50 5.24
CA PRO A 139 -1.51 4.97 5.61
C PRO A 139 -1.51 4.41 7.04
N CYS A 140 -0.97 3.22 7.24
CA CYS A 140 -0.84 2.59 8.55
C CYS A 140 0.39 3.13 9.29
N GLU A 141 0.18 3.58 10.54
CA GLU A 141 1.26 4.07 11.43
C GLU A 141 1.65 3.03 12.49
N THR A 142 0.90 1.93 12.60
CA THR A 142 1.13 0.89 13.60
C THR A 142 2.43 0.12 13.34
N ALA A 143 3.24 -0.04 14.37
CA ALA A 143 4.49 -0.81 14.29
C ALA A 143 4.23 -2.23 13.73
N GLY A 144 5.10 -2.70 12.83
CA GLY A 144 4.96 -3.98 12.13
C GLY A 144 4.07 -3.95 10.89
N TYR A 145 3.26 -2.88 10.71
CA TYR A 145 2.34 -2.73 9.56
C TYR A 145 2.51 -1.39 8.83
N LYS A 146 3.54 -0.62 9.19
CA LYS A 146 3.81 0.69 8.57
C LYS A 146 3.92 0.55 7.05
N GLY A 147 3.33 1.50 6.35
CA GLY A 147 3.28 1.49 4.88
C GLY A 147 2.11 0.69 4.31
N CYS A 148 1.54 -0.30 5.02
CA CYS A 148 0.30 -0.93 4.60
C CYS A 148 -0.86 0.08 4.57
N ILE A 149 -1.92 -0.25 3.86
CA ILE A 149 -3.17 0.50 3.90
C ILE A 149 -3.99 0.00 5.08
N GLU A 150 -4.17 0.83 6.10
CA GLU A 150 -5.00 0.50 7.26
C GLU A 150 -6.47 0.78 6.99
N LEU A 151 -7.33 -0.22 7.21
CA LEU A 151 -8.77 -0.04 7.11
C LEU A 151 -9.34 0.65 8.34
N THR A 152 -10.32 1.52 8.11
CA THR A 152 -11.02 2.28 9.15
C THR A 152 -12.46 2.56 8.74
N LYS A 153 -13.34 2.74 9.73
CA LYS A 153 -14.73 3.18 9.53
C LYS A 153 -14.87 4.71 9.48
N VAL A 154 -13.78 5.42 9.80
CA VAL A 154 -13.76 6.89 9.84
C VAL A 154 -13.10 7.42 8.57
N ALA A 155 -13.69 8.43 7.95
CA ALA A 155 -13.10 9.07 6.77
C ALA A 155 -11.72 9.65 7.09
N PRO A 156 -10.67 9.33 6.31
CA PRO A 156 -9.30 9.73 6.61
C PRO A 156 -9.09 11.23 6.36
N THR A 157 -8.34 11.85 7.26
CA THR A 157 -7.86 13.24 7.12
C THR A 157 -6.41 13.32 6.60
N THR A 158 -5.77 12.18 6.39
CA THR A 158 -4.41 12.03 5.88
C THR A 158 -4.26 12.56 4.44
N LYS A 159 -3.01 12.75 3.97
CA LYS A 159 -2.73 13.24 2.61
C LYS A 159 -3.34 12.35 1.53
N VAL A 160 -3.31 11.04 1.74
CA VAL A 160 -4.00 10.06 0.87
C VAL A 160 -5.14 9.44 1.66
N GLY A 161 -6.33 9.48 1.10
CA GLY A 161 -7.54 8.85 1.61
C GLY A 161 -8.17 7.96 0.55
N LEU A 162 -8.52 6.76 0.96
CA LEU A 162 -9.05 5.72 0.10
C LEU A 162 -10.44 5.31 0.59
N LYS A 163 -11.29 4.88 -0.35
CA LYS A 163 -12.58 4.24 -0.03
C LYS A 163 -12.56 2.81 -0.57
N VAL A 164 -12.96 1.87 0.24
CA VAL A 164 -13.13 0.47 -0.19
C VAL A 164 -14.31 0.39 -1.16
N VAL A 165 -14.06 -0.18 -2.34
CA VAL A 165 -15.08 -0.43 -3.36
C VAL A 165 -15.58 -1.86 -3.26
N LYS A 166 -14.65 -2.82 -3.07
CA LYS A 166 -14.96 -4.24 -3.03
C LYS A 166 -13.83 -5.03 -2.35
N VAL A 167 -14.19 -6.07 -1.63
CA VAL A 167 -13.26 -7.15 -1.26
C VAL A 167 -13.29 -8.18 -2.38
N THR A 168 -12.14 -8.66 -2.80
CA THR A 168 -11.96 -9.58 -3.93
C THR A 168 -10.80 -10.53 -3.67
N THR A 169 -10.51 -11.39 -4.63
CA THR A 169 -9.30 -12.21 -4.66
C THR A 169 -8.46 -11.84 -5.88
N ILE A 170 -7.14 -11.91 -5.74
CA ILE A 170 -6.19 -11.78 -6.86
C ILE A 170 -5.91 -13.16 -7.48
N PRO A 171 -5.28 -13.24 -8.67
CA PRO A 171 -5.12 -14.50 -9.40
C PRO A 171 -4.43 -15.64 -8.64
N ASN A 172 -3.59 -15.34 -7.66
CA ASN A 172 -2.95 -16.35 -6.80
C ASN A 172 -3.88 -16.90 -5.69
N GLY A 173 -5.13 -16.42 -5.60
CA GLY A 173 -6.12 -16.83 -4.60
C GLY A 173 -6.13 -16.01 -3.32
N ASP A 174 -5.20 -15.09 -3.13
CA ASP A 174 -5.14 -14.25 -1.94
C ASP A 174 -6.26 -13.20 -1.90
N ALA A 175 -6.71 -12.88 -0.69
CA ALA A 175 -7.64 -11.78 -0.47
C ALA A 175 -6.99 -10.43 -0.84
N ALA A 176 -7.77 -9.59 -1.49
CA ALA A 176 -7.35 -8.25 -1.86
C ALA A 176 -8.52 -7.26 -1.76
N ILE A 177 -8.19 -5.99 -1.67
CA ILE A 177 -9.19 -4.93 -1.59
C ILE A 177 -9.03 -3.98 -2.77
N LYS A 178 -10.14 -3.74 -3.44
CA LYS A 178 -10.25 -2.71 -4.47
C LYS A 178 -10.58 -1.37 -3.81
N PHE A 179 -9.75 -0.40 -4.05
CA PHE A 179 -9.88 0.97 -3.56
C PHE A 179 -10.25 1.95 -4.67
N ALA A 180 -10.93 3.02 -4.29
CA ALA A 180 -10.99 4.27 -5.03
C ALA A 180 -10.32 5.37 -4.19
N VAL A 181 -9.51 6.20 -4.83
CA VAL A 181 -8.86 7.35 -4.19
C VAL A 181 -9.89 8.47 -4.04
N ILE A 182 -10.12 8.91 -2.80
CA ILE A 182 -11.06 9.99 -2.47
C ILE A 182 -10.36 11.27 -2.05
N LYS A 183 -9.06 11.19 -1.71
CA LYS A 183 -8.20 12.31 -1.36
C LYS A 183 -6.77 11.99 -1.79
N ALA A 184 -6.08 12.94 -2.40
CA ALA A 184 -4.68 12.86 -2.80
C ALA A 184 -4.09 14.29 -2.81
N ASP A 185 -3.21 14.60 -1.83
CA ASP A 185 -2.54 15.90 -1.63
C ASP A 185 -1.02 15.77 -1.88
#